data_cbaeed41d433a96417a51ad8d80cda84
#
_entry.id   cbaeed41d433a96417a51ad8d80cda84
#
_cell.length_a   1.000
_cell.length_b   1.000
_cell.length_c   1.000
_cell.angle_alpha   90.00
_cell.angle_beta   90.00
_cell.angle_gamma   90.00
#
_symmetry.space_group_name_H-M   'P 1'
#
loop_
_entity.id
_entity.type
_entity.pdbx_description
1 polymer ?
#
loop_
_entity_poly.entity_id
_entity_poly.type
_entity_poly.pdbx_seq_one_letter_code
_entity_poly.pdbx_strand_id
1 'polypeptide(L)'
;KVRLMYAGQLVREITSADLNMTVDVQEALDAAWQPGHTEGGIDARKATMDALAENPYEGYSATPSGDNVVIDNILLSIAQQAYIQPVDAHIIFDSNNFNNPLTIQPETVGRYMDTTEAKNQVYQMMSSLVSGEVELTTRELQPTTTKAMLEPQIQLRATAYTPISTTSTEERNLNIQVAFERINGKMLAAGETFSFNTVVGKRTKANGFYQAIEYAYGDQRMGYGGGVCQASTTMYLAAAKANMTILKREPHSDAVGYTD
;
A
#
# COMPACT_ATOMS: atom_id res chain seq x y z
N LYS A 1 -16.44 26.63 23.30
CA LYS A 1 -15.86 25.28 23.23
C LYS A 1 -16.36 24.56 22.01
N VAL A 2 -15.46 23.91 21.27
CA VAL A 2 -15.79 23.03 20.14
C VAL A 2 -15.34 21.62 20.47
N ARG A 3 -16.25 20.66 20.32
CA ARG A 3 -15.98 19.23 20.54
C ARG A 3 -15.79 18.53 19.20
N LEU A 4 -14.62 17.95 19.00
CA LEU A 4 -14.32 17.14 17.83
C LEU A 4 -14.76 15.70 18.13
N MET A 5 -15.71 15.21 17.32
CA MET A 5 -16.29 13.87 17.43
C MET A 5 -15.77 13.00 16.29
N TYR A 6 -15.52 11.72 16.55
CA TYR A 6 -15.22 10.72 15.53
C TYR A 6 -15.93 9.41 15.89
N ALA A 7 -16.72 8.90 14.95
CA ALA A 7 -17.55 7.69 15.15
C ALA A 7 -18.41 7.77 16.42
N GLY A 8 -18.99 8.96 16.69
CA GLY A 8 -19.83 9.22 17.86
C GLY A 8 -19.08 9.34 19.19
N GLN A 9 -17.76 9.34 19.19
CA GLN A 9 -16.94 9.48 20.39
C GLN A 9 -16.22 10.83 20.41
N LEU A 10 -16.10 11.43 21.61
CA LEU A 10 -15.31 12.64 21.79
C LEU A 10 -13.82 12.32 21.65
N VAL A 11 -13.18 12.92 20.66
CA VAL A 11 -11.73 12.80 20.40
C VAL A 11 -10.95 13.94 21.07
N ARG A 12 -11.46 15.16 20.94
CA ARG A 12 -10.80 16.35 21.49
C ARG A 12 -11.82 17.47 21.75
N GLU A 13 -11.65 18.19 22.86
CA GLU A 13 -12.30 19.47 23.13
C GLU A 13 -11.30 20.60 22.84
N ILE A 14 -11.71 21.60 22.08
CA ILE A 14 -10.95 22.82 21.81
C ILE A 14 -11.63 23.97 22.54
N THR A 15 -10.88 24.69 23.35
CA THR A 15 -11.35 25.83 24.13
C THR A 15 -10.78 27.13 23.57
N SER A 16 -11.35 28.27 23.96
CA SER A 16 -10.80 29.59 23.66
C SER A 16 -9.37 29.78 24.20
N ALA A 17 -9.05 29.15 25.32
CA ALA A 17 -7.71 29.21 25.91
C ALA A 17 -6.69 28.41 25.06
N ASP A 18 -7.04 27.26 24.50
CA ASP A 18 -6.16 26.50 23.63
C ASP A 18 -5.74 27.32 22.38
N LEU A 19 -6.61 28.20 21.91
CA LEU A 19 -6.39 29.02 20.72
C LEU A 19 -5.84 30.42 21.02
N ASN A 20 -5.52 30.73 22.26
CA ASN A 20 -5.12 32.07 22.67
C ASN A 20 -6.06 33.15 22.13
N MET A 21 -7.38 32.88 22.19
CA MET A 21 -8.37 33.79 21.61
C MET A 21 -8.35 35.15 22.27
N THR A 22 -8.31 36.16 21.43
CA THR A 22 -8.43 37.56 21.80
C THR A 22 -9.59 38.22 21.10
N VAL A 23 -10.17 39.22 21.73
CA VAL A 23 -11.20 40.04 21.11
C VAL A 23 -10.69 41.48 21.12
N ASP A 24 -10.37 41.99 19.94
CA ASP A 24 -10.02 43.41 19.83
C ASP A 24 -11.31 44.25 19.80
N VAL A 25 -11.53 44.93 20.90
CA VAL A 25 -12.71 45.82 21.03
C VAL A 25 -12.39 47.26 20.69
N GLN A 26 -11.10 47.57 20.43
CA GLN A 26 -10.70 48.98 20.26
C GLN A 26 -11.29 49.57 18.98
N GLU A 27 -11.24 48.83 17.89
CA GLU A 27 -11.83 49.28 16.61
C GLU A 27 -13.36 49.51 16.73
N ALA A 28 -14.07 48.61 17.42
CA ALA A 28 -15.49 48.76 17.69
C ALA A 28 -15.79 49.97 18.60
N LEU A 29 -14.96 50.21 19.61
CA LEU A 29 -15.07 51.37 20.48
C LEU A 29 -14.79 52.68 19.72
N ASP A 30 -13.75 52.69 18.89
CA ASP A 30 -13.41 53.86 18.07
C ASP A 30 -14.53 54.15 17.05
N ALA A 31 -15.06 53.13 16.42
CA ALA A 31 -16.21 53.28 15.51
C ALA A 31 -17.46 53.79 16.25
N ALA A 32 -17.74 53.28 17.44
CA ALA A 32 -18.86 53.74 18.27
C ALA A 32 -18.67 55.17 18.78
N TRP A 33 -17.40 55.60 18.95
CA TRP A 33 -17.08 56.96 19.39
C TRP A 33 -17.18 58.01 18.29
N GLN A 34 -17.01 57.64 17.01
CA GLN A 34 -16.96 58.57 15.88
C GLN A 34 -18.26 59.41 15.74
N PRO A 35 -19.48 58.81 15.77
CA PRO A 35 -20.72 59.57 15.63
C PRO A 35 -20.86 60.62 16.73
N GLY A 36 -21.10 61.87 16.34
CA GLY A 36 -21.27 62.99 17.25
C GLY A 36 -19.97 63.61 17.80
N HIS A 37 -18.80 62.98 17.60
CA HIS A 37 -17.53 63.49 18.10
C HIS A 37 -16.60 64.02 17.00
N THR A 38 -16.77 63.62 15.77
CA THR A 38 -15.88 63.96 14.64
C THR A 38 -16.52 64.92 13.63
N GLU A 39 -17.85 65.12 13.67
CA GLU A 39 -18.54 66.05 12.78
C GLU A 39 -18.18 67.51 13.08
N GLY A 40 -18.02 68.25 12.01
CA GLY A 40 -17.71 69.67 12.08
C GLY A 40 -18.90 70.56 12.48
N GLY A 41 -18.87 71.13 13.65
CA GLY A 41 -19.86 72.10 14.13
C GLY A 41 -20.97 71.51 15.00
N ILE A 42 -21.60 72.39 15.79
CA ILE A 42 -22.58 72.02 16.82
C ILE A 42 -23.84 71.44 16.20
N ASP A 43 -24.30 72.02 15.08
CA ASP A 43 -25.54 71.57 14.41
C ASP A 43 -25.43 70.17 13.78
N ALA A 44 -24.25 69.87 13.19
CA ALA A 44 -23.99 68.55 12.63
C ALA A 44 -23.95 67.49 13.74
N ARG A 45 -23.25 67.77 14.85
CA ARG A 45 -23.20 66.86 16.01
C ARG A 45 -24.57 66.63 16.62
N LYS A 46 -25.36 67.69 16.73
CA LYS A 46 -26.74 67.58 17.24
C LYS A 46 -27.59 66.71 16.35
N ALA A 47 -27.56 66.93 15.02
CA ALA A 47 -28.31 66.10 14.07
C ALA A 47 -27.93 64.63 14.18
N THR A 48 -26.64 64.29 14.32
CA THR A 48 -26.19 62.91 14.51
C THR A 48 -26.66 62.31 15.85
N MET A 49 -26.62 63.11 16.92
CA MET A 49 -27.12 62.65 18.23
C MET A 49 -28.63 62.47 18.24
N ASP A 50 -29.39 63.32 17.55
CA ASP A 50 -30.84 63.16 17.39
C ASP A 50 -31.17 61.90 16.60
N ALA A 51 -30.45 61.65 15.50
CA ALA A 51 -30.62 60.42 14.71
C ALA A 51 -30.27 59.15 15.51
N LEU A 52 -29.22 59.16 16.33
CA LEU A 52 -28.86 58.06 17.23
C LEU A 52 -29.90 57.83 18.35
N ALA A 53 -30.56 58.93 18.79
CA ALA A 53 -31.64 58.81 19.79
C ALA A 53 -32.91 58.15 19.19
N GLU A 54 -33.16 58.35 17.91
CA GLU A 54 -34.27 57.71 17.18
C GLU A 54 -33.94 56.25 16.77
N ASN A 55 -32.69 55.97 16.49
CA ASN A 55 -32.22 54.65 16.11
C ASN A 55 -30.92 54.25 16.90
N PRO A 56 -31.05 53.92 18.17
CA PRO A 56 -29.94 53.87 19.12
C PRO A 56 -28.96 52.71 18.93
N TYR A 57 -29.15 51.83 17.94
CA TYR A 57 -28.31 50.65 17.77
C TYR A 57 -27.92 50.41 16.31
N GLU A 58 -26.67 50.70 16.00
CA GLU A 58 -26.06 50.35 14.70
C GLU A 58 -25.24 49.06 14.75
N GLY A 59 -25.14 48.38 15.90
CA GLY A 59 -24.49 47.07 16.00
C GLY A 59 -22.99 47.06 15.79
N TYR A 60 -22.26 47.83 16.59
CA TYR A 60 -20.80 47.69 16.63
C TYR A 60 -20.41 46.33 17.20
N SER A 61 -19.70 45.53 16.43
CA SER A 61 -19.26 44.20 16.85
C SER A 61 -17.73 44.07 16.76
N ALA A 62 -17.15 43.47 17.78
CA ALA A 62 -15.76 43.11 17.74
C ALA A 62 -15.59 41.66 17.25
N THR A 63 -14.66 41.45 16.36
CA THR A 63 -14.38 40.10 15.80
C THR A 63 -13.32 39.42 16.65
N PRO A 64 -13.62 38.25 17.22
CA PRO A 64 -12.60 37.45 17.92
C PRO A 64 -11.60 36.87 16.92
N SER A 65 -10.36 36.81 17.32
CA SER A 65 -9.28 36.15 16.58
C SER A 65 -8.60 35.12 17.45
N GLY A 66 -8.10 34.07 16.85
CA GLY A 66 -7.39 33.00 17.54
C GLY A 66 -6.30 32.38 16.69
N ASP A 67 -5.47 31.57 17.31
CA ASP A 67 -4.36 30.90 16.62
C ASP A 67 -4.85 29.71 15.77
N ASN A 68 -4.98 29.96 14.49
CA ASN A 68 -5.43 28.98 13.52
C ASN A 68 -4.44 27.82 13.32
N VAL A 69 -3.14 28.04 13.60
CA VAL A 69 -2.11 27.00 13.48
C VAL A 69 -2.34 25.91 14.52
N VAL A 70 -2.86 26.27 15.69
CA VAL A 70 -3.21 25.29 16.74
C VAL A 70 -4.33 24.36 16.26
N ILE A 71 -5.36 24.88 15.59
CA ILE A 71 -6.45 24.08 15.02
C ILE A 71 -5.88 23.10 13.98
N ASP A 72 -5.03 23.60 13.09
CA ASP A 72 -4.40 22.77 12.04
C ASP A 72 -3.59 21.62 12.65
N ASN A 73 -2.79 21.91 13.67
CA ASN A 73 -1.98 20.91 14.35
C ASN A 73 -2.83 19.85 15.09
N ILE A 74 -3.91 20.26 15.75
CA ILE A 74 -4.84 19.34 16.42
C ILE A 74 -5.48 18.40 15.38
N LEU A 75 -6.05 18.96 14.31
CA LEU A 75 -6.70 18.17 13.26
C LEU A 75 -5.72 17.24 12.54
N LEU A 76 -4.50 17.72 12.25
CA LEU A 76 -3.45 16.91 11.64
C LEU A 76 -3.07 15.72 12.53
N SER A 77 -2.90 15.97 13.83
CA SER A 77 -2.57 14.89 14.80
C SER A 77 -3.67 13.80 14.84
N ILE A 78 -4.93 14.22 14.84
CA ILE A 78 -6.07 13.29 14.82
C ILE A 78 -6.12 12.53 13.48
N ALA A 79 -5.93 13.23 12.35
CA ALA A 79 -5.90 12.62 11.02
C ALA A 79 -4.78 11.57 10.88
N GLN A 80 -3.59 11.86 11.42
CA GLN A 80 -2.48 10.90 11.43
C GLN A 80 -2.78 9.64 12.24
N GLN A 81 -3.46 9.77 13.37
CA GLN A 81 -3.87 8.61 14.19
C GLN A 81 -4.97 7.76 13.52
N ALA A 82 -5.83 8.40 12.74
CA ALA A 82 -6.90 7.73 12.01
C ALA A 82 -6.46 7.13 10.67
N TYR A 83 -5.26 7.50 10.18
CA TYR A 83 -4.73 7.04 8.90
C TYR A 83 -4.41 5.55 8.92
N ILE A 84 -4.90 4.83 7.90
CA ILE A 84 -4.51 3.45 7.62
C ILE A 84 -4.01 3.42 6.18
N GLN A 85 -2.77 2.98 6.01
CA GLN A 85 -2.19 2.80 4.69
C GLN A 85 -2.88 1.62 3.98
N PRO A 86 -3.28 1.77 2.70
CA PRO A 86 -3.75 0.64 1.92
C PRO A 86 -2.60 -0.33 1.64
N VAL A 87 -2.93 -1.61 1.55
CA VAL A 87 -1.98 -2.65 1.17
C VAL A 87 -2.48 -3.32 -0.10
N ASP A 88 -1.65 -3.38 -1.12
CA ASP A 88 -1.97 -4.03 -2.38
C ASP A 88 -2.06 -5.55 -2.23
N ALA A 89 -2.99 -6.16 -2.97
CA ALA A 89 -3.01 -7.61 -3.13
C ALA A 89 -1.70 -8.07 -3.78
N HIS A 90 -1.18 -9.20 -3.34
CA HIS A 90 0.03 -9.79 -3.89
C HIS A 90 -0.04 -11.31 -3.93
N ILE A 91 0.76 -11.90 -4.81
CA ILE A 91 0.84 -13.34 -4.98
C ILE A 91 1.85 -13.90 -3.99
N ILE A 92 1.42 -14.91 -3.23
CA ILE A 92 2.29 -15.69 -2.35
C ILE A 92 2.57 -17.03 -3.02
N PHE A 93 3.84 -17.40 -3.07
CA PHE A 93 4.26 -18.72 -3.50
C PHE A 93 4.55 -19.61 -2.29
N ASP A 94 3.85 -20.75 -2.20
CA ASP A 94 4.11 -21.79 -1.20
C ASP A 94 4.71 -23.03 -1.88
N SER A 95 6.00 -23.21 -1.69
CA SER A 95 6.74 -24.35 -2.26
C SER A 95 6.32 -25.71 -1.72
N ASN A 96 5.59 -25.75 -0.60
CA ASN A 96 5.13 -27.00 0.01
C ASN A 96 3.74 -27.41 -0.48
N ASN A 97 3.01 -26.52 -1.13
CA ASN A 97 1.69 -26.78 -1.68
C ASN A 97 1.79 -27.07 -3.18
N PHE A 98 2.14 -28.29 -3.57
CA PHE A 98 2.34 -28.67 -4.97
C PHE A 98 1.06 -28.59 -5.83
N ASN A 99 -0.11 -28.71 -5.22
CA ASN A 99 -1.39 -28.68 -5.96
C ASN A 99 -1.86 -27.25 -6.25
N ASN A 100 -1.58 -26.33 -5.34
CA ASN A 100 -1.93 -24.90 -5.47
C ASN A 100 -0.83 -24.03 -4.88
N PRO A 101 0.33 -23.94 -5.54
CA PRO A 101 1.49 -23.24 -4.99
C PRO A 101 1.35 -21.72 -4.95
N LEU A 102 0.38 -21.18 -5.71
CA LEU A 102 0.13 -19.74 -5.77
C LEU A 102 -1.17 -19.41 -5.05
N THR A 103 -1.08 -18.55 -4.07
CA THR A 103 -2.22 -17.97 -3.38
C THR A 103 -2.17 -16.46 -3.48
N ILE A 104 -3.31 -15.79 -3.41
CA ILE A 104 -3.37 -14.34 -3.39
C ILE A 104 -3.66 -13.91 -1.96
N GLN A 105 -2.74 -13.15 -1.38
CA GLN A 105 -3.05 -12.35 -0.20
C GLN A 105 -3.93 -11.20 -0.65
N PRO A 106 -5.16 -11.08 -0.14
CA PRO A 106 -6.05 -10.00 -0.55
C PRO A 106 -5.51 -8.64 -0.10
N GLU A 107 -5.95 -7.64 -0.79
CA GLU A 107 -5.71 -6.24 -0.45
C GLU A 107 -6.37 -5.84 0.87
N THR A 108 -5.85 -4.78 1.45
CA THR A 108 -6.48 -4.09 2.57
C THR A 108 -6.77 -2.66 2.15
N VAL A 109 -8.03 -2.25 2.24
CA VAL A 109 -8.44 -0.87 2.01
C VAL A 109 -7.91 0.00 3.13
N GLY A 110 -7.25 1.08 2.76
CA GLY A 110 -6.79 2.11 3.68
C GLY A 110 -7.89 3.12 3.98
N ARG A 111 -7.58 4.10 4.83
CA ARG A 111 -8.45 5.25 5.09
C ARG A 111 -7.64 6.47 5.46
N TYR A 112 -8.18 7.63 5.15
CA TYR A 112 -7.64 8.92 5.57
C TYR A 112 -8.76 9.83 6.04
N MET A 113 -8.42 10.82 6.84
CA MET A 113 -9.36 11.83 7.31
C MET A 113 -9.13 13.12 6.52
N ASP A 114 -10.18 13.59 5.85
CA ASP A 114 -10.18 14.90 5.20
C ASP A 114 -10.66 15.93 6.24
N THR A 115 -9.75 16.74 6.72
CA THR A 115 -10.03 17.71 7.79
C THR A 115 -10.47 19.07 7.29
N THR A 116 -10.60 19.28 5.97
CA THR A 116 -10.88 20.59 5.37
C THR A 116 -12.20 21.18 5.85
N GLU A 117 -13.27 20.37 5.81
CA GLU A 117 -14.60 20.80 6.23
C GLU A 117 -14.66 21.02 7.75
N ALA A 118 -14.08 20.10 8.51
CA ALA A 118 -14.01 20.21 9.97
C ALA A 118 -13.24 21.48 10.39
N LYS A 119 -12.15 21.79 9.73
CA LYS A 119 -11.38 23.03 9.93
C LYS A 119 -12.26 24.27 9.75
N ASN A 120 -13.00 24.34 8.63
CA ASN A 120 -13.88 25.46 8.34
C ASN A 120 -14.98 25.61 9.39
N GLN A 121 -15.60 24.51 9.83
CA GLN A 121 -16.63 24.52 10.86
C GLN A 121 -16.06 24.98 12.21
N VAL A 122 -14.90 24.50 12.60
CA VAL A 122 -14.24 24.96 13.83
C VAL A 122 -13.96 26.46 13.77
N TYR A 123 -13.44 26.98 12.63
CA TYR A 123 -13.17 28.42 12.47
C TYR A 123 -14.45 29.24 12.56
N GLN A 124 -15.52 28.82 11.91
CA GLN A 124 -16.79 29.51 11.99
C GLN A 124 -17.36 29.56 13.41
N MET A 125 -17.32 28.42 14.12
CA MET A 125 -17.79 28.38 15.52
C MET A 125 -16.96 29.27 16.43
N MET A 126 -15.63 29.27 16.26
CA MET A 126 -14.76 30.07 17.09
C MET A 126 -14.90 31.57 16.81
N SER A 127 -14.99 31.98 15.53
CA SER A 127 -15.18 33.39 15.16
C SER A 127 -16.56 33.95 15.58
N SER A 128 -17.57 33.07 15.64
CA SER A 128 -18.92 33.43 16.10
C SER A 128 -19.12 33.25 17.61
N LEU A 129 -18.10 32.77 18.33
CA LEU A 129 -18.16 32.42 19.76
C LEU A 129 -19.26 31.39 20.09
N VAL A 130 -19.58 30.52 19.13
CA VAL A 130 -20.61 29.49 19.28
C VAL A 130 -19.92 28.18 19.71
N SER A 131 -20.50 27.53 20.70
CA SER A 131 -20.07 26.20 21.11
C SER A 131 -20.87 25.13 20.35
N GLY A 132 -20.22 24.01 20.01
CA GLY A 132 -20.87 22.94 19.28
C GLY A 132 -19.99 21.71 19.11
N GLU A 133 -20.46 20.80 18.28
CA GLU A 133 -19.77 19.56 17.90
C GLU A 133 -19.44 19.58 16.42
N VAL A 134 -18.28 19.06 16.07
CA VAL A 134 -17.83 18.86 14.69
C VAL A 134 -17.51 17.39 14.53
N GLU A 135 -18.25 16.71 13.66
CA GLU A 135 -18.00 15.30 13.35
C GLU A 135 -16.87 15.18 12.32
N LEU A 136 -15.85 14.40 12.68
CA LEU A 136 -14.72 14.06 11.82
C LEU A 136 -15.07 12.81 11.03
N THR A 137 -14.87 12.84 9.73
CA THR A 137 -15.16 11.71 8.85
C THR A 137 -13.90 11.20 8.16
N THR A 138 -13.87 9.91 7.90
CA THR A 138 -12.80 9.30 7.11
C THR A 138 -13.32 8.88 5.74
N ARG A 139 -12.42 8.90 4.76
CA ARG A 139 -12.65 8.38 3.41
C ARG A 139 -11.76 7.18 3.17
N GLU A 140 -12.24 6.24 2.39
CA GLU A 140 -11.47 5.08 1.98
C GLU A 140 -10.33 5.49 1.04
N LEU A 141 -9.19 4.84 1.22
CA LEU A 141 -8.04 4.92 0.33
C LEU A 141 -7.86 3.55 -0.33
N GLN A 142 -8.19 3.50 -1.61
CA GLN A 142 -8.20 2.25 -2.35
C GLN A 142 -6.76 1.78 -2.65
N PRO A 143 -6.47 0.49 -2.54
CA PRO A 143 -5.22 -0.08 -3.02
C PRO A 143 -5.13 0.00 -4.55
N THR A 144 -3.91 -0.03 -5.07
CA THR A 144 -3.67 0.02 -6.51
C THR A 144 -3.93 -1.32 -7.18
N THR A 145 -3.64 -2.41 -6.48
CA THR A 145 -3.81 -3.79 -6.96
C THR A 145 -4.79 -4.53 -6.06
N THR A 146 -5.82 -5.12 -6.66
CA THR A 146 -6.83 -5.91 -5.93
C THR A 146 -6.69 -7.40 -6.24
N LYS A 147 -7.23 -8.24 -5.36
CA LYS A 147 -7.34 -9.69 -5.58
C LYS A 147 -8.07 -9.98 -6.89
N ALA A 148 -9.17 -9.28 -7.17
CA ALA A 148 -9.95 -9.44 -8.39
C ALA A 148 -9.14 -9.15 -9.67
N MET A 149 -8.14 -8.26 -9.60
CA MET A 149 -7.24 -7.98 -10.72
C MET A 149 -6.19 -9.09 -10.90
N LEU A 150 -5.77 -9.75 -9.83
CA LEU A 150 -4.74 -10.80 -9.88
C LEU A 150 -5.31 -12.19 -10.19
N GLU A 151 -6.52 -12.52 -9.73
CA GLU A 151 -7.14 -13.84 -9.93
C GLU A 151 -7.11 -14.34 -11.38
N PRO A 152 -7.51 -13.56 -12.41
CA PRO A 152 -7.49 -14.00 -13.79
C PRO A 152 -6.08 -14.17 -14.37
N GLN A 153 -5.04 -13.64 -13.69
CA GLN A 153 -3.66 -13.73 -14.14
C GLN A 153 -2.97 -15.01 -13.66
N ILE A 154 -3.50 -15.64 -12.61
CA ILE A 154 -2.96 -16.90 -12.08
C ILE A 154 -3.58 -18.08 -12.83
N GLN A 155 -2.79 -18.67 -13.73
CA GLN A 155 -3.21 -19.82 -14.52
C GLN A 155 -2.10 -20.85 -14.58
N LEU A 156 -2.46 -22.13 -14.34
CA LEU A 156 -1.57 -23.24 -14.65
C LEU A 156 -1.40 -23.31 -16.18
N ARG A 157 -0.22 -23.04 -16.68
CA ARG A 157 0.08 -23.02 -18.11
C ARG A 157 0.38 -24.40 -18.67
N ALA A 158 1.17 -25.20 -17.95
CA ALA A 158 1.51 -26.53 -18.34
C ALA A 158 2.01 -27.37 -17.18
N THR A 159 1.88 -28.68 -17.34
CA THR A 159 2.54 -29.69 -16.50
C THR A 159 3.30 -30.66 -17.39
N ALA A 160 4.41 -31.18 -16.88
CA ALA A 160 5.15 -32.27 -17.50
C ALA A 160 5.70 -33.19 -16.42
N TYR A 161 5.85 -34.43 -16.77
CA TYR A 161 6.53 -35.45 -15.95
C TYR A 161 7.33 -36.36 -16.86
N THR A 162 8.38 -36.96 -16.27
CA THR A 162 9.11 -38.07 -16.86
C THR A 162 9.20 -39.16 -15.81
N PRO A 163 8.93 -40.44 -16.17
CA PRO A 163 8.95 -41.53 -15.19
C PRO A 163 10.38 -41.79 -14.71
N ILE A 164 10.55 -42.02 -13.40
CA ILE A 164 11.79 -42.53 -12.86
C ILE A 164 11.77 -44.07 -12.99
N SER A 165 12.83 -44.63 -13.57
CA SER A 165 12.95 -46.10 -13.71
C SER A 165 12.91 -46.79 -12.35
N THR A 166 12.26 -47.94 -12.29
CA THR A 166 12.25 -48.80 -11.09
C THR A 166 13.63 -49.32 -10.71
N THR A 167 14.60 -49.27 -11.64
CA THR A 167 16.01 -49.65 -11.42
C THR A 167 16.90 -48.44 -11.13
N SER A 168 16.30 -47.24 -10.97
CA SER A 168 17.07 -46.03 -10.64
C SER A 168 17.65 -46.12 -9.24
N THR A 169 18.93 -45.74 -9.09
CA THR A 169 19.56 -45.71 -7.77
C THR A 169 19.06 -44.55 -6.93
N GLU A 170 19.18 -44.64 -5.61
CA GLU A 170 18.81 -43.60 -4.68
C GLU A 170 19.55 -42.30 -4.97
N GLU A 171 20.87 -42.36 -5.18
CA GLU A 171 21.74 -41.21 -5.47
C GLU A 171 21.30 -40.47 -6.75
N ARG A 172 20.89 -41.22 -7.77
CA ARG A 172 20.37 -40.66 -9.00
C ARG A 172 19.05 -39.93 -8.73
N ASN A 173 18.18 -40.52 -7.92
CA ASN A 173 16.87 -39.89 -7.58
C ASN A 173 17.09 -38.64 -6.74
N LEU A 174 18.01 -38.66 -5.78
CA LEU A 174 18.40 -37.48 -5.00
C LEU A 174 18.96 -36.37 -5.89
N ASN A 175 19.76 -36.68 -6.90
CA ASN A 175 20.24 -35.68 -7.87
C ASN A 175 19.12 -35.01 -8.64
N ILE A 176 18.11 -35.77 -9.05
CA ILE A 176 16.91 -35.25 -9.71
C ILE A 176 16.15 -34.33 -8.76
N GLN A 177 15.97 -34.77 -7.51
CA GLN A 177 15.30 -33.97 -6.47
C GLN A 177 16.03 -32.66 -6.21
N VAL A 178 17.34 -32.65 -5.99
CA VAL A 178 18.16 -31.45 -5.80
C VAL A 178 18.03 -30.50 -6.97
N ALA A 179 17.98 -30.99 -8.20
CA ALA A 179 17.77 -30.15 -9.36
C ALA A 179 16.39 -29.48 -9.34
N PHE A 180 15.33 -30.22 -9.01
CA PHE A 180 13.98 -29.66 -8.90
C PHE A 180 13.83 -28.68 -7.73
N GLU A 181 14.42 -28.96 -6.57
CA GLU A 181 14.42 -28.05 -5.42
C GLU A 181 15.04 -26.68 -5.77
N ARG A 182 16.08 -26.68 -6.60
CA ARG A 182 16.75 -25.43 -7.03
C ARG A 182 15.96 -24.60 -8.02
N ILE A 183 15.14 -25.24 -8.84
CA ILE A 183 14.27 -24.52 -9.81
C ILE A 183 12.91 -24.20 -9.21
N ASN A 184 12.50 -24.89 -8.15
CA ASN A 184 11.23 -24.64 -7.49
C ASN A 184 11.15 -23.20 -6.96
N GLY A 185 10.01 -22.53 -7.16
CA GLY A 185 9.79 -21.15 -6.72
C GLY A 185 10.49 -20.08 -7.55
N LYS A 186 11.17 -20.43 -8.65
CA LYS A 186 11.75 -19.41 -9.53
C LYS A 186 10.67 -18.67 -10.27
N MET A 187 10.67 -17.36 -10.09
CA MET A 187 9.79 -16.42 -10.80
C MET A 187 10.58 -15.72 -11.90
N LEU A 188 9.93 -15.51 -13.04
CA LEU A 188 10.48 -14.81 -14.18
C LEU A 188 9.59 -13.62 -14.51
N ALA A 189 10.20 -12.46 -14.67
CA ALA A 189 9.52 -11.31 -15.22
C ALA A 189 9.25 -11.51 -16.72
N ALA A 190 8.32 -10.73 -17.27
CA ALA A 190 8.05 -10.76 -18.70
C ALA A 190 9.31 -10.42 -19.50
N GLY A 191 9.68 -11.30 -20.44
CA GLY A 191 10.90 -11.17 -21.25
C GLY A 191 12.20 -11.66 -20.59
N GLU A 192 12.15 -12.10 -19.34
CA GLU A 192 13.32 -12.64 -18.66
C GLU A 192 13.66 -14.04 -19.17
N THR A 193 14.94 -14.37 -19.16
CA THR A 193 15.45 -15.68 -19.60
C THR A 193 15.83 -16.55 -18.41
N PHE A 194 15.29 -17.77 -18.38
CA PHE A 194 15.68 -18.80 -17.43
C PHE A 194 16.79 -19.67 -18.00
N SER A 195 17.86 -19.89 -17.25
CA SER A 195 18.92 -20.83 -17.57
C SER A 195 18.96 -21.97 -16.54
N PHE A 196 18.57 -23.17 -16.96
CA PHE A 196 18.62 -24.38 -16.10
C PHE A 196 19.99 -24.58 -15.48
N ASN A 197 21.06 -24.47 -16.26
CA ASN A 197 22.42 -24.69 -15.78
C ASN A 197 22.88 -23.62 -14.79
N THR A 198 22.46 -22.37 -14.96
CA THR A 198 22.77 -21.29 -14.02
C THR A 198 22.05 -21.49 -12.70
N VAL A 199 20.77 -21.84 -12.75
CA VAL A 199 19.94 -22.01 -11.54
C VAL A 199 20.33 -23.29 -10.78
N VAL A 200 20.50 -24.40 -11.47
CA VAL A 200 20.91 -25.67 -10.84
C VAL A 200 22.38 -25.65 -10.39
N GLY A 201 23.21 -24.86 -11.05
CA GLY A 201 24.62 -24.68 -10.69
C GLY A 201 25.50 -25.88 -11.00
N LYS A 202 26.73 -25.83 -10.53
CA LYS A 202 27.74 -26.92 -10.72
C LYS A 202 27.33 -28.19 -9.97
N ARG A 203 27.43 -29.33 -10.66
CA ARG A 203 27.12 -30.65 -10.09
C ARG A 203 28.37 -31.15 -9.32
N THR A 204 28.44 -30.85 -8.06
CA THR A 204 29.55 -31.23 -7.16
C THR A 204 29.00 -31.72 -5.82
N LYS A 205 29.80 -32.47 -5.08
CA LYS A 205 29.45 -32.87 -3.72
C LYS A 205 29.17 -31.69 -2.81
N ALA A 206 29.94 -30.61 -2.92
CA ALA A 206 29.75 -29.39 -2.14
C ALA A 206 28.40 -28.71 -2.41
N ASN A 207 27.84 -28.93 -3.59
CA ASN A 207 26.54 -28.47 -3.99
C ASN A 207 25.39 -29.46 -3.74
N GLY A 208 25.64 -30.50 -2.92
CA GLY A 208 24.62 -31.47 -2.54
C GLY A 208 24.33 -32.55 -3.58
N PHE A 209 25.14 -32.69 -4.64
CA PHE A 209 24.98 -33.77 -5.60
C PHE A 209 25.74 -35.04 -5.18
N TYR A 210 25.21 -36.17 -5.58
CA TYR A 210 25.71 -37.52 -5.30
C TYR A 210 26.35 -38.11 -6.54
N GLN A 211 27.25 -39.04 -6.34
CA GLN A 211 27.81 -39.83 -7.44
C GLN A 211 26.79 -40.84 -7.95
N ALA A 212 26.50 -40.79 -9.23
CA ALA A 212 25.63 -41.72 -9.93
C ALA A 212 26.14 -41.89 -11.35
N ILE A 213 25.64 -42.91 -12.07
CA ILE A 213 25.99 -43.10 -13.47
C ILE A 213 25.56 -41.89 -14.30
N GLU A 214 26.50 -41.31 -15.01
CA GLU A 214 26.30 -40.30 -16.03
C GLU A 214 26.76 -40.79 -17.40
N TYR A 215 26.08 -40.35 -18.46
CA TYR A 215 26.48 -40.58 -19.84
C TYR A 215 27.30 -39.38 -20.30
N ALA A 216 28.55 -39.60 -20.64
CA ALA A 216 29.41 -38.54 -21.14
C ALA A 216 30.32 -39.10 -22.25
N TYR A 217 30.30 -38.43 -23.40
CA TYR A 217 31.11 -38.78 -24.58
C TYR A 217 30.92 -40.21 -25.08
N GLY A 218 29.67 -40.74 -24.95
CA GLY A 218 29.34 -42.11 -25.39
C GLY A 218 29.70 -43.23 -24.39
N ASP A 219 30.19 -42.86 -23.20
CA ASP A 219 30.56 -43.82 -22.14
C ASP A 219 29.73 -43.61 -20.87
N GLN A 220 29.56 -44.66 -20.11
CA GLN A 220 28.98 -44.63 -18.77
C GLN A 220 30.09 -44.51 -17.74
N ARG A 221 30.00 -43.51 -16.90
CA ARG A 221 30.92 -43.31 -15.81
C ARG A 221 30.26 -42.86 -14.52
N MET A 222 30.91 -43.03 -13.39
CA MET A 222 30.47 -42.45 -12.13
C MET A 222 30.85 -40.97 -12.08
N GLY A 223 29.86 -40.14 -11.88
CA GLY A 223 30.06 -38.66 -11.78
C GLY A 223 29.01 -38.01 -10.92
N TYR A 224 29.29 -36.78 -10.47
CA TYR A 224 28.34 -36.03 -9.67
C TYR A 224 27.22 -35.47 -10.55
N GLY A 225 25.96 -35.73 -10.19
CA GLY A 225 24.80 -35.22 -10.89
C GLY A 225 24.23 -36.15 -11.95
N GLY A 226 24.61 -37.42 -11.98
CA GLY A 226 23.91 -38.43 -12.80
C GLY A 226 22.43 -38.40 -12.53
N GLY A 227 21.61 -38.29 -13.60
CA GLY A 227 20.15 -38.10 -13.53
C GLY A 227 19.66 -36.66 -13.74
N VAL A 228 20.48 -35.62 -13.58
CA VAL A 228 20.06 -34.20 -13.72
C VAL A 228 19.56 -33.87 -15.13
N CYS A 229 20.00 -34.58 -16.17
CA CYS A 229 19.49 -34.46 -17.53
C CYS A 229 17.98 -34.74 -17.60
N GLN A 230 17.49 -35.71 -16.80
CA GLN A 230 16.06 -36.01 -16.71
C GLN A 230 15.26 -34.84 -16.14
N ALA A 231 15.75 -34.17 -15.08
CA ALA A 231 15.13 -32.96 -14.54
C ALA A 231 15.10 -31.83 -15.60
N SER A 232 16.19 -31.65 -16.34
CA SER A 232 16.27 -30.69 -17.43
C SER A 232 15.26 -31.00 -18.55
N THR A 233 15.11 -32.26 -18.91
CA THR A 233 14.13 -32.71 -19.92
C THR A 233 12.71 -32.48 -19.45
N THR A 234 12.38 -32.83 -18.22
CA THR A 234 11.04 -32.59 -17.65
C THR A 234 10.69 -31.11 -17.68
N MET A 235 11.62 -30.25 -17.27
CA MET A 235 11.42 -28.80 -17.32
C MET A 235 11.26 -28.28 -18.76
N TYR A 236 12.08 -28.76 -19.70
CA TYR A 236 11.93 -28.43 -21.12
C TYR A 236 10.53 -28.79 -21.65
N LEU A 237 10.04 -29.98 -21.33
CA LEU A 237 8.70 -30.41 -21.75
C LEU A 237 7.61 -29.50 -21.18
N ALA A 238 7.73 -29.10 -19.91
CA ALA A 238 6.79 -28.15 -19.33
C ALA A 238 6.85 -26.78 -20.01
N ALA A 239 8.04 -26.25 -20.25
CA ALA A 239 8.23 -24.97 -20.93
C ALA A 239 7.71 -24.99 -22.37
N ALA A 240 7.98 -26.05 -23.12
CA ALA A 240 7.48 -26.23 -24.48
C ALA A 240 5.94 -26.32 -24.52
N LYS A 241 5.33 -27.08 -23.60
CA LYS A 241 3.86 -27.17 -23.47
C LYS A 241 3.24 -25.84 -23.04
N ALA A 242 3.94 -25.04 -22.27
CA ALA A 242 3.54 -23.70 -21.87
C ALA A 242 3.70 -22.66 -23.00
N ASN A 243 4.14 -23.08 -24.18
CA ASN A 243 4.46 -22.21 -25.33
C ASN A 243 5.51 -21.14 -25.02
N MET A 244 6.49 -21.48 -24.16
CA MET A 244 7.63 -20.60 -23.89
C MET A 244 8.67 -20.70 -25.02
N THR A 245 9.32 -19.58 -25.32
CA THR A 245 10.40 -19.55 -26.32
C THR A 245 11.64 -20.30 -25.80
N ILE A 246 12.04 -21.37 -26.50
CA ILE A 246 13.22 -22.15 -26.18
C ILE A 246 14.42 -21.54 -26.90
N LEU A 247 15.31 -20.90 -26.18
CA LEU A 247 16.47 -20.20 -26.74
C LEU A 247 17.64 -21.16 -27.05
N LYS A 248 17.84 -22.15 -26.18
CA LYS A 248 18.93 -23.11 -26.35
C LYS A 248 18.51 -24.49 -25.81
N ARG A 249 18.78 -25.52 -26.58
CA ARG A 249 18.63 -26.92 -26.22
C ARG A 249 19.75 -27.74 -26.83
N GLU A 250 20.30 -28.65 -26.06
CA GLU A 250 21.23 -29.65 -26.55
C GLU A 250 20.63 -31.05 -26.33
N PRO A 251 20.61 -31.92 -27.35
CA PRO A 251 20.14 -33.29 -27.21
C PRO A 251 21.02 -34.10 -26.32
N HIS A 252 20.51 -35.17 -25.73
CA HIS A 252 21.33 -36.18 -25.06
C HIS A 252 22.17 -36.95 -26.11
N SER A 253 23.42 -37.33 -25.74
CA SER A 253 24.30 -38.06 -26.65
C SER A 253 23.82 -39.47 -26.98
N ASP A 254 23.05 -40.06 -26.06
CA ASP A 254 22.54 -41.43 -26.17
C ASP A 254 21.03 -41.47 -25.98
N ALA A 255 20.42 -42.56 -26.44
CA ALA A 255 19.01 -42.82 -26.21
C ALA A 255 18.73 -42.94 -24.70
N VAL A 256 17.71 -42.27 -24.22
CA VAL A 256 17.31 -42.26 -22.82
C VAL A 256 15.92 -42.88 -22.64
N GLY A 257 15.76 -43.71 -21.61
CA GLY A 257 14.55 -44.47 -21.39
C GLY A 257 13.43 -43.74 -20.62
N TYR A 258 13.53 -42.39 -20.42
CA TYR A 258 12.53 -41.59 -19.71
C TYR A 258 11.76 -40.61 -20.64
N THR A 259 12.04 -40.65 -21.92
CA THR A 259 11.29 -39.97 -22.98
C THR A 259 11.00 -40.95 -24.13
N ASP A 260 9.81 -40.87 -24.68
CA ASP A 260 9.42 -41.55 -25.92
C ASP A 260 10.01 -40.84 -27.14
#